data_ce33e51a445411da0639d90f7e8193ef
#
_entry.id   ce33e51a445411da0639d90f7e8193ef
#
_cell.length_a   1.000
_cell.length_b   1.000
_cell.length_c   1.000
_cell.angle_alpha   90.00
_cell.angle_beta   90.00
_cell.angle_gamma   90.00
#
_symmetry.space_group_name_H-M   'P 1'
#
loop_
_entity.id
_entity.type
_entity.pdbx_description
1 polymer ?
#
loop_
_entity_poly.entity_id
_entity_poly.type
_entity_poly.pdbx_seq_one_letter_code
_entity_poly.pdbx_strand_id
1 'polypeptide(L)'
;SKYTYNGKTHTPSVKVYDQKGKMLSADRYTVKYSSGRKNLGSYTVSVYGKGDVTGTASAKYVITPAKMKTPSVKAGKKKITVKWKKLGGGSQSYQIYVLKKGTKKAKYYTSTGSSKTIKKLSKKKYYYTKIRSYKKINGKTYYGTWSNTKKVKVK
;
A
#
# COMPACT_ATOMS: atom_id res chain seq x y z
N SER A 1 9.02 -10.40 5.14
CA SER A 1 7.57 -10.38 5.47
C SER A 1 6.93 -9.09 4.95
N LYS A 2 5.60 -9.09 4.79
CA LYS A 2 4.82 -7.97 4.26
C LYS A 2 3.57 -7.73 5.12
N TYR A 3 3.37 -6.48 5.52
CA TYR A 3 2.22 -6.02 6.29
C TYR A 3 1.44 -4.97 5.51
N THR A 4 0.14 -4.87 5.76
CA THR A 4 -0.71 -3.81 5.21
C THR A 4 -0.84 -2.68 6.23
N TYR A 5 -0.69 -1.44 5.80
CA TYR A 5 -0.88 -0.27 6.64
C TYR A 5 -2.26 -0.24 7.31
N ASN A 6 -2.27 -0.07 8.62
CA ASN A 6 -3.48 0.00 9.45
C ASN A 6 -3.46 1.17 10.46
N GLY A 7 -2.46 2.05 10.38
CA GLY A 7 -2.27 3.17 11.29
C GLY A 7 -1.65 2.79 12.65
N LYS A 8 -1.36 1.52 12.88
CA LYS A 8 -0.72 1.01 14.11
C LYS A 8 0.75 0.65 13.86
N THR A 9 1.52 0.58 14.91
CA THR A 9 2.90 0.08 14.87
C THR A 9 2.90 -1.43 14.57
N HIS A 10 3.67 -1.85 13.57
CA HIS A 10 3.85 -3.27 13.24
C HIS A 10 5.08 -3.82 13.95
N THR A 11 4.88 -4.89 14.72
CA THR A 11 5.93 -5.60 15.47
C THR A 11 5.85 -7.08 15.11
N PRO A 12 6.55 -7.53 14.05
CA PRO A 12 6.59 -8.95 13.69
C PRO A 12 7.08 -9.82 14.84
N SER A 13 6.47 -10.98 15.05
CA SER A 13 7.03 -11.99 15.95
C SER A 13 8.32 -12.55 15.37
N VAL A 14 9.26 -12.86 16.25
CA VAL A 14 10.59 -13.40 15.91
C VAL A 14 10.72 -14.77 16.55
N LYS A 15 11.17 -15.74 15.76
CA LYS A 15 11.64 -17.06 16.23
C LYS A 15 13.10 -17.17 15.86
N VAL A 16 13.92 -17.52 16.83
CA VAL A 16 15.38 -17.64 16.66
C VAL A 16 15.76 -19.11 16.84
N TYR A 17 16.62 -19.60 15.97
CA TYR A 17 17.11 -20.98 15.98
C TYR A 17 18.65 -20.95 16.03
N ASP A 18 19.24 -21.89 16.73
CA ASP A 18 20.68 -22.11 16.69
C ASP A 18 21.13 -22.77 15.39
N GLN A 19 22.43 -22.99 15.24
CA GLN A 19 23.01 -23.64 14.05
C GLN A 19 22.55 -25.09 13.85
N LYS A 20 22.04 -25.74 14.89
CA LYS A 20 21.50 -27.09 14.85
C LYS A 20 19.98 -27.12 14.58
N GLY A 21 19.36 -25.95 14.35
CA GLY A 21 17.94 -25.83 14.09
C GLY A 21 17.05 -25.91 15.34
N LYS A 22 17.60 -25.87 16.54
CA LYS A 22 16.86 -25.84 17.80
C LYS A 22 16.39 -24.42 18.09
N MET A 23 15.11 -24.24 18.41
CA MET A 23 14.54 -22.95 18.77
C MET A 23 15.11 -22.47 20.11
N LEU A 24 15.60 -21.24 20.13
CA LEU A 24 16.07 -20.57 21.34
C LEU A 24 14.90 -19.97 22.13
N SER A 25 14.96 -20.06 23.45
CA SER A 25 14.05 -19.38 24.37
C SER A 25 14.30 -17.87 24.35
N ALA A 26 13.27 -17.06 24.67
CA ALA A 26 13.30 -15.61 24.51
C ALA A 26 14.29 -14.88 25.42
N ASP A 27 14.68 -15.49 26.54
CA ASP A 27 15.70 -15.01 27.46
C ASP A 27 17.13 -15.06 26.90
N ARG A 28 17.36 -15.88 25.85
CA ARG A 28 18.66 -16.11 25.23
C ARG A 28 19.01 -15.09 24.13
N TYR A 29 18.14 -14.13 23.83
CA TYR A 29 18.40 -13.09 22.83
C TYR A 29 17.60 -11.80 23.12
N THR A 30 18.05 -10.70 22.50
CA THR A 30 17.33 -9.43 22.51
C THR A 30 16.88 -9.09 21.10
N VAL A 31 15.65 -8.57 20.96
CA VAL A 31 15.08 -8.14 19.67
C VAL A 31 14.97 -6.62 19.63
N LYS A 32 15.52 -6.01 18.58
CA LYS A 32 15.38 -4.57 18.31
C LYS A 32 14.69 -4.34 16.98
N TYR A 33 13.84 -3.35 16.93
CA TYR A 33 13.10 -2.95 15.72
C TYR A 33 13.51 -1.53 15.34
N SER A 34 13.67 -1.27 14.03
CA SER A 34 13.86 0.10 13.54
C SER A 34 12.65 0.99 13.89
N SER A 35 12.89 2.30 14.02
CA SER A 35 11.84 3.30 14.30
C SER A 35 10.89 3.50 13.10
N GLY A 36 9.83 4.27 13.29
CA GLY A 36 8.92 4.71 12.20
C GLY A 36 7.98 3.64 11.65
N ARG A 37 7.96 2.43 12.17
CA ARG A 37 7.20 1.26 11.69
C ARG A 37 5.67 1.35 11.84
N LYS A 38 5.17 2.56 12.00
CA LYS A 38 3.77 2.94 11.85
C LYS A 38 3.44 3.38 10.41
N ASN A 39 4.44 3.74 9.61
CA ASN A 39 4.30 4.31 8.27
C ASN A 39 4.60 3.29 7.17
N LEU A 40 4.28 3.66 5.92
CA LEU A 40 4.67 2.88 4.73
C LEU A 40 6.19 2.93 4.57
N GLY A 41 6.83 1.79 4.48
CA GLY A 41 8.28 1.72 4.38
C GLY A 41 8.83 0.31 4.49
N SER A 42 10.16 0.22 4.43
CA SER A 42 10.91 -0.99 4.74
C SER A 42 11.58 -0.82 6.10
N TYR A 43 11.49 -1.83 6.93
CA TYR A 43 11.94 -1.83 8.31
C TYR A 43 12.77 -3.07 8.60
N THR A 44 13.68 -2.94 9.55
CA THR A 44 14.55 -4.04 9.99
C THR A 44 14.14 -4.48 11.38
N VAL A 45 14.14 -5.77 11.61
CA VAL A 45 14.20 -6.41 12.92
C VAL A 45 15.58 -7.04 13.08
N SER A 46 16.23 -6.76 14.19
CA SER A 46 17.56 -7.29 14.52
C SER A 46 17.49 -8.10 15.82
N VAL A 47 18.23 -9.17 15.84
CA VAL A 47 18.35 -10.07 17.00
C VAL A 47 19.81 -10.09 17.43
N TYR A 48 20.03 -10.03 18.72
CA TYR A 48 21.34 -10.07 19.36
C TYR A 48 21.35 -11.20 20.37
N GLY A 49 22.30 -12.10 20.29
CA GLY A 49 22.51 -13.16 21.28
C GLY A 49 22.76 -12.57 22.67
N LYS A 50 22.42 -13.32 23.71
CA LYS A 50 22.56 -12.94 25.12
C LYS A 50 23.13 -14.11 25.92
N GLY A 51 23.99 -13.78 26.91
CA GLY A 51 24.68 -14.78 27.72
C GLY A 51 25.72 -15.53 26.90
N ASP A 52 25.62 -16.86 26.90
CA ASP A 52 26.47 -17.76 26.13
C ASP A 52 26.06 -17.90 24.63
N VAL A 53 24.94 -17.29 24.23
CA VAL A 53 24.55 -17.18 22.82
C VAL A 53 25.18 -15.94 22.21
N THR A 54 26.10 -16.12 21.27
CA THR A 54 26.79 -15.04 20.57
C THR A 54 26.21 -14.81 19.18
N GLY A 55 26.52 -13.65 18.58
CA GLY A 55 26.17 -13.31 17.21
C GLY A 55 24.93 -12.42 17.07
N THR A 56 24.71 -11.99 15.83
CA THR A 56 23.58 -11.11 15.45
C THR A 56 22.95 -11.62 14.17
N ALA A 57 21.64 -11.40 14.05
CA ALA A 57 20.90 -11.67 12.81
C ALA A 57 19.92 -10.54 12.54
N SER A 58 19.58 -10.32 11.28
CA SER A 58 18.56 -9.31 10.93
C SER A 58 17.68 -9.78 9.78
N ALA A 59 16.45 -9.28 9.77
CA ALA A 59 15.50 -9.49 8.69
C ALA A 59 14.77 -8.21 8.34
N LYS A 60 14.35 -8.08 7.08
CA LYS A 60 13.57 -6.94 6.61
C LYS A 60 12.11 -7.31 6.40
N TYR A 61 11.23 -6.36 6.68
CA TYR A 61 9.81 -6.43 6.34
C TYR A 61 9.33 -5.09 5.78
N VAL A 62 8.21 -5.10 5.06
CA VAL A 62 7.64 -3.90 4.44
C VAL A 62 6.21 -3.68 4.89
N ILE A 63 5.86 -2.40 5.13
CA ILE A 63 4.50 -1.95 5.35
C ILE A 63 4.02 -1.30 4.06
N THR A 64 2.98 -1.86 3.46
CA THR A 64 2.48 -1.51 2.12
C THR A 64 1.13 -0.78 2.20
N PRO A 65 0.73 -0.04 1.13
CA PRO A 65 -0.52 0.70 1.12
C PRO A 65 -1.75 -0.18 1.36
N ALA A 66 -2.72 0.35 2.10
CA ALA A 66 -4.01 -0.31 2.36
C ALA A 66 -4.98 -0.16 1.18
N LYS A 67 -6.11 -0.86 1.26
CA LYS A 67 -7.24 -0.71 0.33
C LYS A 67 -7.83 0.70 0.43
N MET A 68 -8.08 1.33 -0.73
CA MET A 68 -8.78 2.61 -0.82
C MET A 68 -10.28 2.45 -0.60
N LYS A 69 -10.91 3.45 0.03
CA LYS A 69 -12.38 3.59 -0.02
C LYS A 69 -12.82 3.93 -1.44
N THR A 70 -14.08 3.61 -1.77
CA THR A 70 -14.68 3.94 -3.06
C THR A 70 -14.59 5.45 -3.30
N PRO A 71 -14.05 5.91 -4.46
CA PRO A 71 -13.94 7.33 -4.73
C PRO A 71 -15.30 7.97 -5.02
N SER A 72 -15.41 9.25 -4.76
CA SER A 72 -16.48 10.08 -5.27
C SER A 72 -16.20 10.44 -6.74
N VAL A 73 -17.19 10.31 -7.61
CA VAL A 73 -17.04 10.62 -9.04
C VAL A 73 -18.16 11.53 -9.51
N LYS A 74 -17.78 12.75 -9.96
CA LYS A 74 -18.72 13.75 -10.51
C LYS A 74 -18.59 13.79 -12.02
N ALA A 75 -19.72 13.63 -12.72
CA ALA A 75 -19.79 13.77 -14.17
C ALA A 75 -19.84 15.24 -14.60
N GLY A 76 -19.18 15.54 -15.73
CA GLY A 76 -19.27 16.82 -16.44
C GLY A 76 -19.31 16.61 -17.94
N LYS A 77 -19.39 17.71 -18.71
CA LYS A 77 -19.39 17.68 -20.18
C LYS A 77 -18.06 17.10 -20.70
N LYS A 78 -18.10 15.92 -21.32
CA LYS A 78 -16.94 15.13 -21.82
C LYS A 78 -15.83 14.90 -20.76
N LYS A 79 -16.16 14.88 -19.47
CA LYS A 79 -15.19 14.68 -18.37
C LYS A 79 -15.83 14.02 -17.15
N ILE A 80 -14.98 13.46 -16.29
CA ILE A 80 -15.30 13.08 -14.92
C ILE A 80 -14.25 13.63 -13.98
N THR A 81 -14.65 14.00 -12.76
CA THR A 81 -13.73 14.35 -11.68
C THR A 81 -13.84 13.28 -10.60
N VAL A 82 -12.73 12.59 -10.36
CA VAL A 82 -12.61 11.55 -9.34
C VAL A 82 -11.96 12.19 -8.11
N LYS A 83 -12.59 12.07 -6.94
CA LYS A 83 -12.07 12.58 -5.65
C LYS A 83 -11.98 11.45 -4.64
N TRP A 84 -10.98 11.49 -3.78
CA TRP A 84 -10.76 10.49 -2.74
C TRP A 84 -10.12 11.09 -1.49
N LYS A 85 -10.28 10.42 -0.36
CA LYS A 85 -9.54 10.73 0.86
C LYS A 85 -8.16 10.08 0.79
N LYS A 86 -7.11 10.86 1.02
CA LYS A 86 -5.75 10.32 1.13
C LYS A 86 -5.66 9.35 2.30
N LEU A 87 -4.92 8.26 2.13
CA LEU A 87 -4.57 7.36 3.22
C LEU A 87 -3.41 7.94 4.03
N GLY A 88 -3.35 7.61 5.32
CA GLY A 88 -2.21 7.90 6.17
C GLY A 88 -0.98 7.03 5.83
N GLY A 89 0.04 7.10 6.67
CA GLY A 89 1.26 6.29 6.52
C GLY A 89 2.37 6.93 5.68
N GLY A 90 2.30 8.25 5.49
CA GLY A 90 3.28 9.03 4.74
C GLY A 90 2.90 9.22 3.26
N SER A 91 3.78 9.85 2.52
CA SER A 91 3.55 10.18 1.10
C SER A 91 3.35 8.94 0.25
N GLN A 92 2.33 8.97 -0.58
CA GLN A 92 2.01 7.93 -1.55
C GLN A 92 1.35 8.54 -2.78
N SER A 93 1.39 7.81 -3.88
CA SER A 93 0.73 8.17 -5.14
C SER A 93 -0.52 7.32 -5.35
N TYR A 94 -1.38 7.76 -6.24
CA TYR A 94 -2.66 7.12 -6.53
C TYR A 94 -2.75 6.78 -8.01
N GLN A 95 -3.29 5.60 -8.31
CA GLN A 95 -3.59 5.15 -9.67
C GLN A 95 -5.09 5.00 -9.83
N ILE A 96 -5.64 5.67 -10.84
CA ILE A 96 -7.05 5.68 -11.17
C ILE A 96 -7.26 4.82 -12.43
N TYR A 97 -8.09 3.81 -12.31
CA TYR A 97 -8.56 2.96 -13.41
C TYR A 97 -9.83 3.57 -13.99
N VAL A 98 -9.92 3.66 -15.31
CA VAL A 98 -11.11 4.15 -16.03
C VAL A 98 -11.38 3.26 -17.23
N LEU A 99 -12.54 2.61 -17.23
CA LEU A 99 -13.00 1.73 -18.31
C LEU A 99 -14.32 2.25 -18.87
N LYS A 100 -14.39 2.51 -20.18
CA LYS A 100 -15.67 2.78 -20.88
C LYS A 100 -16.48 1.49 -20.96
N LYS A 101 -17.78 1.55 -20.63
CA LYS A 101 -18.71 0.41 -20.78
C LYS A 101 -18.70 -0.08 -22.24
N GLY A 102 -18.61 -1.39 -22.43
CA GLY A 102 -18.56 -2.02 -23.75
C GLY A 102 -17.16 -2.06 -24.37
N THR A 103 -16.10 -1.64 -23.67
CA THR A 103 -14.71 -1.79 -24.14
C THR A 103 -13.92 -2.72 -23.21
N LYS A 104 -12.92 -3.42 -23.75
CA LYS A 104 -12.05 -4.33 -22.98
C LYS A 104 -10.81 -3.62 -22.42
N LYS A 105 -10.38 -2.48 -22.98
CA LYS A 105 -9.13 -1.79 -22.64
C LYS A 105 -9.38 -0.61 -21.72
N ALA A 106 -8.88 -0.69 -20.49
CA ALA A 106 -8.92 0.41 -19.52
C ALA A 106 -7.79 1.42 -19.76
N LYS A 107 -8.04 2.66 -19.33
CA LYS A 107 -7.01 3.70 -19.21
C LYS A 107 -6.63 3.90 -17.75
N TYR A 108 -5.35 4.17 -17.49
CA TYR A 108 -4.80 4.41 -16.16
C TYR A 108 -4.27 5.84 -16.06
N TYR A 109 -4.57 6.48 -14.95
CA TYR A 109 -4.11 7.83 -14.63
C TYR A 109 -3.46 7.83 -13.26
N THR A 110 -2.51 8.71 -13.03
CA THR A 110 -1.82 8.86 -11.74
C THR A 110 -2.03 10.25 -11.16
N SER A 111 -1.91 10.36 -9.84
CA SER A 111 -1.97 11.62 -9.10
C SER A 111 -1.29 11.47 -7.74
N THR A 112 -0.70 12.54 -7.22
CA THR A 112 -0.23 12.66 -5.84
C THR A 112 -1.22 13.44 -4.97
N GLY A 113 -2.20 14.08 -5.60
CA GLY A 113 -3.27 14.84 -4.93
C GLY A 113 -4.39 13.95 -4.37
N SER A 114 -5.54 14.56 -4.10
CA SER A 114 -6.79 13.94 -3.65
C SER A 114 -7.90 13.97 -4.69
N SER A 115 -7.59 14.45 -5.89
CA SER A 115 -8.52 14.49 -7.02
C SER A 115 -7.81 14.41 -8.36
N LYS A 116 -8.55 13.97 -9.40
CA LYS A 116 -8.09 13.98 -10.80
C LYS A 116 -9.29 14.19 -11.71
N THR A 117 -9.19 15.17 -12.61
CA THR A 117 -10.15 15.37 -13.70
C THR A 117 -9.66 14.67 -14.95
N ILE A 118 -10.48 13.81 -15.51
CA ILE A 118 -10.22 13.03 -16.72
C ILE A 118 -11.11 13.58 -17.82
N LYS A 119 -10.50 14.13 -18.85
CA LYS A 119 -11.15 14.82 -19.98
C LYS A 119 -11.20 13.93 -21.23
N LYS A 120 -11.80 14.45 -22.30
CA LYS A 120 -11.94 13.79 -23.62
C LYS A 120 -12.67 12.43 -23.56
N LEU A 121 -13.70 12.38 -22.71
CA LEU A 121 -14.57 11.21 -22.59
C LEU A 121 -15.79 11.36 -23.52
N SER A 122 -16.33 10.21 -23.97
CA SER A 122 -17.52 10.17 -24.82
C SER A 122 -18.76 10.59 -24.04
N LYS A 123 -19.55 11.55 -24.56
CA LYS A 123 -20.84 11.98 -24.00
C LYS A 123 -21.83 10.82 -23.90
N LYS A 124 -22.73 10.88 -22.93
CA LYS A 124 -23.84 9.91 -22.74
C LYS A 124 -23.39 8.45 -22.54
N LYS A 125 -22.07 8.20 -22.39
CA LYS A 125 -21.52 6.84 -22.16
C LYS A 125 -21.21 6.61 -20.68
N TYR A 126 -21.33 5.36 -20.23
CA TYR A 126 -20.97 4.93 -18.90
C TYR A 126 -19.48 4.59 -18.78
N TYR A 127 -18.90 4.94 -17.66
CA TYR A 127 -17.54 4.59 -17.28
C TYR A 127 -17.51 3.93 -15.91
N TYR A 128 -16.62 2.97 -15.75
CA TYR A 128 -16.31 2.32 -14.48
C TYR A 128 -14.98 2.86 -13.99
N THR A 129 -14.95 3.30 -12.73
CA THR A 129 -13.74 3.85 -12.11
C THR A 129 -13.47 3.15 -10.78
N LYS A 130 -12.20 2.91 -10.51
CA LYS A 130 -11.70 2.48 -9.20
C LYS A 130 -10.32 3.08 -8.98
N ILE A 131 -9.88 3.13 -7.71
CA ILE A 131 -8.61 3.75 -7.33
C ILE A 131 -7.84 2.82 -6.40
N ARG A 132 -6.52 2.88 -6.48
CA ARG A 132 -5.61 2.32 -5.48
C ARG A 132 -4.48 3.29 -5.21
N SER A 133 -3.90 3.21 -4.01
CA SER A 133 -2.65 3.90 -3.69
C SER A 133 -1.46 3.01 -4.04
N TYR A 134 -0.29 3.63 -4.22
CA TYR A 134 0.97 2.93 -4.37
C TYR A 134 2.12 3.75 -3.80
N LYS A 135 3.18 3.08 -3.42
CA LYS A 135 4.44 3.69 -2.97
C LYS A 135 5.62 2.90 -3.49
N LYS A 136 6.67 3.61 -3.93
CA LYS A 136 7.96 3.01 -4.25
C LYS A 136 8.80 2.95 -2.97
N ILE A 137 9.26 1.77 -2.61
CA ILE A 137 10.07 1.50 -1.41
C ILE A 137 11.28 0.69 -1.86
N ASN A 138 12.48 1.20 -1.65
CA ASN A 138 13.74 0.56 -2.06
C ASN A 138 13.70 0.08 -3.53
N GLY A 139 13.31 0.97 -4.45
CA GLY A 139 13.26 0.66 -5.89
C GLY A 139 12.03 -0.12 -6.34
N LYS A 140 11.33 -0.86 -5.47
CA LYS A 140 10.16 -1.67 -5.79
C LYS A 140 8.86 -0.92 -5.54
N THR A 141 7.91 -1.02 -6.47
CA THR A 141 6.58 -0.41 -6.33
C THR A 141 5.62 -1.38 -5.64
N TYR A 142 5.00 -0.92 -4.55
CA TYR A 142 3.98 -1.64 -3.80
C TYR A 142 2.63 -0.96 -3.98
N TYR A 143 1.65 -1.73 -4.41
CA TYR A 143 0.28 -1.28 -4.61
C TYR A 143 -0.61 -1.72 -3.47
N GLY A 144 -1.51 -0.83 -3.05
CA GLY A 144 -2.67 -1.18 -2.24
C GLY A 144 -3.72 -1.90 -3.10
N THR A 145 -4.67 -2.55 -2.42
CA THR A 145 -5.83 -3.16 -3.09
C THR A 145 -6.70 -2.08 -3.71
N TRP A 146 -7.29 -2.39 -4.87
CA TRP A 146 -8.26 -1.52 -5.53
C TRP A 146 -9.47 -1.24 -4.64
N SER A 147 -9.99 -0.02 -4.70
CA SER A 147 -11.30 0.33 -4.17
C SER A 147 -12.40 -0.47 -4.88
N ASN A 148 -13.60 -0.44 -4.33
CA ASN A 148 -14.79 -0.86 -5.09
C ASN A 148 -14.96 0.05 -6.31
N THR A 149 -15.61 -0.48 -7.35
CA THR A 149 -15.86 0.23 -8.60
C THR A 149 -17.01 1.22 -8.45
N LYS A 150 -16.85 2.42 -9.00
CA LYS A 150 -17.92 3.43 -9.15
C LYS A 150 -18.28 3.57 -10.63
N LYS A 151 -19.55 3.41 -10.96
CA LYS A 151 -20.12 3.64 -12.29
C LYS A 151 -20.58 5.09 -12.40
N VAL A 152 -20.34 5.74 -13.53
CA VAL A 152 -20.74 7.13 -13.80
C VAL A 152 -21.11 7.31 -15.27
N LYS A 153 -22.14 8.09 -15.57
CA LYS A 153 -22.54 8.47 -16.94
C LYS A 153 -22.01 9.88 -17.23
N VAL A 154 -21.23 10.03 -18.29
CA VAL A 154 -20.66 11.33 -18.73
C VAL A 154 -21.76 12.19 -19.34
N LYS A 155 -21.75 13.48 -19.04
CA LYS A 155 -22.66 14.47 -19.62
C LYS A 155 -22.18 14.94 -20.99
#